data_d06c31461e611eefd3409053f11e4212
#
_entry.id   d06c31461e611eefd3409053f11e4212
#
_cell.length_a   1.000
_cell.length_b   1.000
_cell.length_c   1.000
_cell.angle_alpha   90.00
_cell.angle_beta   90.00
_cell.angle_gamma   90.00
#
_symmetry.space_group_name_H-M   'P 1'
#
loop_
_entity.id
_entity.type
_entity.pdbx_description
1 polymer ?
#
loop_
_entity_poly.entity_id
_entity_poly.type
_entity_poly.pdbx_seq_one_letter_code
_entity_poly.pdbx_strand_id
1 'polypeptide(L)'
;MISGILASPGIAFGKALLLIEDEIVINRKKISDDQVDQEVKRFLDGRAQAAQQLEAIRVKAGETFGEEKAAIFEGHIMLLEDEELEQEIIDLIKKDHASADAAAYSVIDGQAKALEELDDEYLKERAADVRDIGKRLLQNILGLH
;
A
#
# COMPACT_ATOMS: atom_id res chain seq x y z
N MET A 1 -32.30 2.44 11.38
CA MET A 1 -32.64 2.15 11.09
C MET A 1 -32.43 1.78 11.30
N ILE A 2 -32.26 1.76 11.32
CA ILE A 2 -32.27 1.49 11.18
C ILE A 2 -31.87 1.25 11.34
N SER A 3 -31.80 1.50 11.16
CA SER A 3 -31.79 1.27 10.96
C SER A 3 -31.49 1.15 11.05
N GLY A 4 -31.25 1.21 11.03
CA GLY A 4 -31.42 1.22 10.49
C GLY A 4 -30.90 1.24 10.60
N ILE A 5 -30.75 1.45 10.28
CA ILE A 5 -30.76 1.46 9.97
C ILE A 5 -30.21 1.46 9.95
N LEU A 6 -30.15 1.67 9.91
CA LEU A 6 -30.12 1.65 9.56
C LEU A 6 -29.60 1.66 9.56
N ALA A 7 -29.09 1.99 9.40
CA ALA A 7 -29.12 1.96 9.01
C ALA A 7 -28.63 2.08 9.09
N SER A 8 -28.81 2.34 9.45
CA SER A 8 -28.84 2.39 9.12
C SER A 8 -28.33 2.55 9.25
N PRO A 9 -27.70 2.70 8.83
CA PRO A 9 -27.62 2.78 8.59
C PRO A 9 -27.08 2.95 8.62
N GLY A 10 -27.09 3.25 9.03
CA GLY A 10 -27.22 3.38 8.56
C GLY A 10 -26.59 3.42 8.79
N ILE A 11 -25.98 3.73 8.32
CA ILE A 11 -25.98 3.62 8.13
C ILE A 11 -25.51 3.57 8.07
N ALA A 12 -25.35 3.83 8.02
CA ALA A 12 -25.43 3.58 7.68
C ALA A 12 -25.09 3.63 7.52
N PHE A 13 -24.86 3.89 7.31
CA PHE A 13 -24.88 3.72 6.98
C PHE A 13 -24.21 3.93 6.71
N GLY A 14 -24.48 4.04 6.15
CA GLY A 14 -24.22 4.30 5.67
C GLY A 14 -23.15 4.52 5.79
N LYS A 15 -22.69 4.57 5.83
CA LYS A 15 -21.60 4.32 6.03
C LYS A 15 -21.08 3.21 5.53
N ALA A 16 -21.48 2.49 5.17
CA ALA A 16 -20.99 1.32 4.90
C ALA A 16 -20.09 1.18 3.80
N LEU A 17 -20.08 1.77 2.81
CA LEU A 17 -19.34 1.44 1.80
C LEU A 17 -18.06 1.86 1.63
N LEU A 18 -17.69 2.88 2.12
CA LEU A 18 -16.38 3.33 1.98
C LEU A 18 -15.49 2.60 2.77
N LEU A 19 -16.01 1.69 3.43
CA LEU A 19 -15.29 1.05 4.28
C LEU A 19 -14.14 0.31 3.86
N ILE A 20 -13.97 -0.11 2.66
CA ILE A 20 -12.84 -0.87 2.23
C ILE A 20 -11.53 -0.24 2.62
N GLU A 21 -11.44 1.07 2.49
CA GLU A 21 -10.21 1.73 2.85
C GLU A 21 -10.02 1.78 4.35
N ASP A 22 -11.13 1.90 5.06
CA ASP A 22 -11.05 1.96 6.50
C ASP A 22 -10.66 0.64 7.12
N GLU A 23 -10.68 -0.43 6.34
CA GLU A 23 -10.32 -1.73 6.87
C GLU A 23 -8.84 -1.95 6.98
N ILE A 24 -8.02 -1.07 6.43
CA ILE A 24 -6.58 -1.19 6.58
C ILE A 24 -6.20 -0.59 7.93
N VAL A 25 -5.95 -1.48 8.88
CA VAL A 25 -5.58 -1.07 10.23
C VAL A 25 -4.13 -1.42 10.46
N ILE A 26 -3.33 -0.43 10.76
CA ILE A 26 -1.89 -0.59 10.95
C ILE A 26 -1.59 -0.97 12.40
N ASN A 27 -0.81 -2.04 12.59
CA ASN A 27 -0.41 -2.46 13.92
C ASN A 27 0.83 -1.66 14.33
N ARG A 28 0.65 -0.73 15.27
CA ARG A 28 1.76 0.13 15.68
C ARG A 28 2.51 -0.38 16.89
N LYS A 29 2.21 -1.58 17.34
CA LYS A 29 2.94 -2.17 18.45
C LYS A 29 4.33 -2.59 17.99
N LYS A 30 5.30 -2.41 18.87
CA LYS A 30 6.65 -2.84 18.57
C LYS A 30 6.74 -4.36 18.59
N ILE A 31 7.61 -4.90 17.75
CA ILE A 31 7.84 -6.34 17.70
C ILE A 31 9.07 -6.67 18.55
N SER A 32 9.21 -7.93 18.90
CA SER A 32 10.37 -8.38 19.64
C SER A 32 11.52 -8.73 18.69
N ASP A 33 12.74 -8.87 19.25
CA ASP A 33 13.90 -9.17 18.43
C ASP A 33 13.74 -10.44 17.62
N ASP A 34 13.09 -11.45 18.18
CA ASP A 34 12.92 -12.72 17.49
C ASP A 34 11.85 -12.66 16.40
N GLN A 35 11.09 -11.58 16.32
CA GLN A 35 10.10 -11.41 15.27
C GLN A 35 10.62 -10.61 14.07
N VAL A 36 11.81 -10.03 14.20
CA VAL A 36 12.33 -9.14 13.15
C VAL A 36 12.44 -9.86 11.81
N ASP A 37 13.07 -11.04 11.80
CA ASP A 37 13.24 -11.76 10.54
C ASP A 37 11.91 -12.14 9.92
N GLN A 38 10.95 -12.50 10.75
CA GLN A 38 9.60 -12.85 10.29
C GLN A 38 8.92 -11.65 9.66
N GLU A 39 9.07 -10.47 10.26
CA GLU A 39 8.44 -9.27 9.73
C GLU A 39 9.11 -8.81 8.43
N VAL A 40 10.44 -8.95 8.32
CA VAL A 40 11.11 -8.66 7.06
C VAL A 40 10.59 -9.59 5.96
N LYS A 41 10.44 -10.87 6.27
CA LYS A 41 9.90 -11.83 5.30
C LYS A 41 8.46 -11.48 4.93
N ARG A 42 7.68 -11.07 5.89
CA ARG A 42 6.29 -10.70 5.67
C ARG A 42 6.19 -9.52 4.70
N PHE A 43 7.07 -8.54 4.86
CA PHE A 43 7.16 -7.43 3.93
C PHE A 43 7.55 -7.90 2.52
N LEU A 44 8.60 -8.71 2.44
CA LEU A 44 9.09 -9.17 1.13
C LEU A 44 8.05 -10.04 0.41
N ASP A 45 7.36 -10.89 1.14
CA ASP A 45 6.31 -11.73 0.55
C ASP A 45 5.13 -10.87 0.08
N GLY A 46 4.74 -9.88 0.88
CA GLY A 46 3.67 -8.97 0.49
C GLY A 46 4.02 -8.18 -0.75
N ARG A 47 5.28 -7.72 -0.83
CA ARG A 47 5.75 -6.99 -1.99
C ARG A 47 5.73 -7.87 -3.23
N ALA A 48 6.16 -9.11 -3.10
CA ALA A 48 6.17 -10.04 -4.24
C ALA A 48 4.75 -10.28 -4.74
N GLN A 49 3.80 -10.47 -3.84
CA GLN A 49 2.41 -10.67 -4.24
C GLN A 49 1.84 -9.43 -4.90
N ALA A 50 2.14 -8.26 -4.36
CA ALA A 50 1.67 -7.01 -4.95
C ALA A 50 2.23 -6.83 -6.35
N ALA A 51 3.51 -7.17 -6.55
CA ALA A 51 4.14 -7.08 -7.87
C ALA A 51 3.48 -8.04 -8.85
N GLN A 52 3.13 -9.25 -8.42
CA GLN A 52 2.44 -10.20 -9.28
C GLN A 52 1.06 -9.71 -9.68
N GLN A 53 0.34 -9.08 -8.76
CA GLN A 53 -0.96 -8.51 -9.06
C GLN A 53 -0.85 -7.40 -10.09
N LEU A 54 0.16 -6.52 -9.93
CA LEU A 54 0.38 -5.44 -10.88
C LEU A 54 0.82 -5.98 -12.24
N GLU A 55 1.60 -7.04 -12.27
CA GLU A 55 2.02 -7.65 -13.53
C GLU A 55 0.82 -8.22 -14.28
N ALA A 56 -0.10 -8.87 -13.57
CA ALA A 56 -1.31 -9.39 -14.20
C ALA A 56 -2.17 -8.25 -14.76
N ILE A 57 -2.27 -7.14 -14.03
CA ILE A 57 -3.00 -5.97 -14.48
C ILE A 57 -2.30 -5.36 -15.70
N ARG A 58 -0.97 -5.31 -15.68
CA ARG A 58 -0.20 -4.77 -16.80
C ARG A 58 -0.47 -5.53 -18.09
N VAL A 59 -0.43 -6.86 -18.00
CA VAL A 59 -0.68 -7.70 -19.17
C VAL A 59 -2.09 -7.44 -19.70
N LYS A 60 -3.08 -7.42 -18.82
CA LYS A 60 -4.45 -7.24 -19.22
C LYS A 60 -4.68 -5.84 -19.82
N ALA A 61 -4.07 -4.83 -19.21
CA ALA A 61 -4.19 -3.46 -19.71
C ALA A 61 -3.56 -3.33 -21.09
N GLY A 62 -2.43 -3.98 -21.31
CA GLY A 62 -1.77 -3.97 -22.61
C GLY A 62 -2.62 -4.61 -23.67
N GLU A 63 -3.28 -5.72 -23.34
CA GLU A 63 -4.14 -6.42 -24.30
C GLU A 63 -5.41 -5.63 -24.64
N THR A 64 -5.94 -4.93 -23.64
CA THR A 64 -7.22 -4.24 -23.80
C THR A 64 -7.06 -2.80 -24.31
N PHE A 65 -6.07 -2.09 -23.78
CA PHE A 65 -5.92 -0.65 -24.04
C PHE A 65 -4.60 -0.25 -24.69
N GLY A 66 -3.69 -1.20 -24.92
CA GLY A 66 -2.42 -0.92 -25.59
C GLY A 66 -1.27 -0.69 -24.66
N GLU A 67 -0.08 -0.52 -25.24
CA GLU A 67 1.15 -0.47 -24.48
C GLU A 67 1.30 0.75 -23.61
N GLU A 68 0.65 1.84 -23.97
CA GLU A 68 0.72 3.05 -23.15
C GLU A 68 0.12 2.81 -21.77
N LYS A 69 -0.98 2.09 -21.71
CA LYS A 69 -1.59 1.78 -20.43
C LYS A 69 -0.78 0.75 -19.66
N ALA A 70 -0.21 -0.22 -20.39
CA ALA A 70 0.67 -1.20 -19.75
C ALA A 70 1.87 -0.51 -19.10
N ALA A 71 2.42 0.52 -19.73
CA ALA A 71 3.59 1.23 -19.22
C ALA A 71 3.32 1.89 -17.87
N ILE A 72 2.08 2.32 -17.62
CA ILE A 72 1.73 2.91 -16.33
C ILE A 72 1.96 1.89 -15.22
N PHE A 73 1.53 0.65 -15.45
CA PHE A 73 1.68 -0.40 -14.44
C PHE A 73 3.11 -0.90 -14.33
N GLU A 74 3.88 -0.82 -15.41
CA GLU A 74 5.31 -1.11 -15.33
C GLU A 74 5.99 -0.11 -14.40
N GLY A 75 5.62 1.17 -14.51
CA GLY A 75 6.14 2.20 -13.61
C GLY A 75 5.76 1.94 -12.16
N HIS A 76 4.54 1.47 -11.92
CA HIS A 76 4.10 1.13 -10.57
C HIS A 76 4.92 -0.01 -9.99
N ILE A 77 5.23 -1.04 -10.80
CA ILE A 77 6.05 -2.15 -10.35
C ILE A 77 7.45 -1.67 -9.99
N MET A 78 8.02 -0.78 -10.82
CA MET A 78 9.34 -0.24 -10.55
C MET A 78 9.38 0.55 -9.24
N LEU A 79 8.34 1.32 -8.95
CA LEU A 79 8.26 2.04 -7.69
C LEU A 79 8.15 1.08 -6.51
N LEU A 80 7.35 0.04 -6.68
CA LEU A 80 7.15 -0.95 -5.62
C LEU A 80 8.44 -1.70 -5.29
N GLU A 81 9.25 -1.98 -6.31
CA GLU A 81 10.48 -2.75 -6.15
C GLU A 81 11.73 -1.91 -5.97
N ASP A 82 11.57 -0.62 -5.76
CA ASP A 82 12.70 0.28 -5.58
C ASP A 82 13.56 -0.13 -4.38
N GLU A 83 14.87 -0.17 -4.57
CA GLU A 83 15.79 -0.63 -3.54
C GLU A 83 15.86 0.32 -2.35
N GLU A 84 15.73 1.62 -2.58
CA GLU A 84 15.72 2.57 -1.46
C GLU A 84 14.49 2.37 -0.59
N LEU A 85 13.34 2.14 -1.22
CA LEU A 85 12.12 1.88 -0.49
C LEU A 85 12.27 0.60 0.35
N GLU A 86 12.81 -0.43 -0.28
CA GLU A 86 13.04 -1.70 0.41
C GLU A 86 13.94 -1.49 1.63
N GLN A 87 15.06 -0.79 1.44
CA GLN A 87 16.02 -0.61 2.51
C GLN A 87 15.45 0.20 3.66
N GLU A 88 14.70 1.26 3.35
CA GLU A 88 14.09 2.08 4.39
C GLU A 88 13.08 1.30 5.22
N ILE A 89 12.28 0.47 4.57
CA ILE A 89 11.28 -0.33 5.27
C ILE A 89 11.97 -1.37 6.16
N ILE A 90 12.96 -2.06 5.60
CA ILE A 90 13.68 -3.09 6.35
C ILE A 90 14.42 -2.46 7.53
N ASP A 91 15.00 -1.28 7.33
CA ASP A 91 15.70 -0.59 8.42
C ASP A 91 14.75 -0.25 9.57
N LEU A 92 13.54 0.18 9.28
CA LEU A 92 12.57 0.46 10.34
C LEU A 92 12.20 -0.80 11.10
N ILE A 93 12.05 -1.92 10.39
CA ILE A 93 11.74 -3.18 11.05
C ILE A 93 12.89 -3.58 11.99
N LYS A 94 14.12 -3.47 11.50
CA LYS A 94 15.28 -3.92 12.26
C LYS A 94 15.69 -2.98 13.38
N LYS A 95 15.66 -1.68 13.11
CA LYS A 95 16.18 -0.71 14.07
C LYS A 95 15.12 -0.22 15.05
N ASP A 96 13.90 0.00 14.55
CA ASP A 96 12.84 0.55 15.37
C ASP A 96 11.87 -0.52 15.85
N HIS A 97 12.09 -1.76 15.47
CA HIS A 97 11.21 -2.88 15.84
C HIS A 97 9.77 -2.59 15.40
N ALA A 98 9.63 -2.02 14.21
CA ALA A 98 8.30 -1.78 13.65
C ALA A 98 7.80 -3.06 13.00
N SER A 99 6.48 -3.28 13.04
CA SER A 99 5.89 -4.37 12.27
C SER A 99 6.01 -4.06 10.78
N ALA A 100 5.85 -5.06 9.93
CA ALA A 100 6.00 -4.87 8.48
C ALA A 100 5.01 -3.83 7.96
N ASP A 101 3.76 -3.88 8.42
CA ASP A 101 2.75 -2.94 7.97
C ASP A 101 3.04 -1.52 8.47
N ALA A 102 3.46 -1.36 9.72
CA ALA A 102 3.79 -0.04 10.24
C ALA A 102 4.99 0.56 9.53
N ALA A 103 6.02 -0.26 9.26
CA ALA A 103 7.21 0.22 8.56
C ALA A 103 6.88 0.63 7.14
N ALA A 104 6.13 -0.20 6.42
CA ALA A 104 5.76 0.10 5.04
C ALA A 104 4.89 1.36 4.97
N TYR A 105 3.91 1.48 5.86
CA TYR A 105 3.04 2.66 5.88
C TYR A 105 3.84 3.92 6.14
N SER A 106 4.73 3.88 7.12
CA SER A 106 5.50 5.05 7.52
C SER A 106 6.38 5.56 6.39
N VAL A 107 7.10 4.65 5.72
CA VAL A 107 8.00 5.04 4.64
C VAL A 107 7.21 5.57 3.44
N ILE A 108 6.15 4.87 3.06
CA ILE A 108 5.37 5.27 1.89
C ILE A 108 4.65 6.58 2.12
N ASP A 109 4.04 6.75 3.30
CA ASP A 109 3.36 7.99 3.63
C ASP A 109 4.34 9.15 3.64
N GLY A 110 5.54 8.94 4.17
CA GLY A 110 6.58 9.98 4.18
C GLY A 110 7.01 10.38 2.78
N GLN A 111 7.19 9.43 1.89
CA GLN A 111 7.56 9.72 0.51
C GLN A 111 6.44 10.45 -0.22
N ALA A 112 5.20 10.01 -0.04
CA ALA A 112 4.07 10.64 -0.69
C ALA A 112 3.89 12.07 -0.20
N LYS A 113 4.03 12.30 1.10
CA LYS A 113 3.90 13.64 1.65
C LYS A 113 4.98 14.58 1.13
N ALA A 114 6.21 14.08 1.01
CA ALA A 114 7.30 14.89 0.48
C ALA A 114 7.00 15.35 -0.94
N LEU A 115 6.44 14.47 -1.76
CA LEU A 115 6.07 14.82 -3.12
C LEU A 115 4.88 15.78 -3.15
N GLU A 116 3.92 15.60 -2.26
CA GLU A 116 2.72 16.45 -2.20
C GLU A 116 3.03 17.88 -1.79
N GLU A 117 4.11 18.05 -1.03
CA GLU A 117 4.49 19.40 -0.56
C GLU A 117 5.15 20.22 -1.65
N LEU A 118 5.61 19.59 -2.71
CA LEU A 118 6.18 20.31 -3.83
C LEU A 118 5.05 20.81 -4.72
N ASP A 119 5.14 22.09 -5.11
CA ASP A 119 4.06 22.71 -5.87
C ASP A 119 4.22 22.41 -7.35
N ASP A 120 3.94 21.16 -7.73
CA ASP A 120 4.14 20.68 -9.08
C ASP A 120 3.12 19.57 -9.36
N GLU A 121 2.32 19.75 -10.40
CA GLU A 121 1.26 18.80 -10.72
C GLU A 121 1.78 17.40 -11.03
N TYR A 122 2.90 17.32 -11.73
CA TYR A 122 3.50 16.03 -12.04
C TYR A 122 3.87 15.27 -10.77
N LEU A 123 4.47 15.98 -9.81
CA LEU A 123 4.90 15.35 -8.56
C LEU A 123 3.70 15.00 -7.67
N LYS A 124 2.62 15.76 -7.76
CA LYS A 124 1.40 15.40 -7.02
C LYS A 124 0.78 14.15 -7.58
N GLU A 125 0.81 13.97 -8.90
CA GLU A 125 0.33 12.74 -9.51
C GLU A 125 1.19 11.55 -9.10
N ARG A 126 2.51 11.78 -9.03
CA ARG A 126 3.41 10.74 -8.60
C ARG A 126 3.15 10.34 -7.15
N ALA A 127 2.83 11.33 -6.30
CA ALA A 127 2.46 11.04 -4.91
C ALA A 127 1.22 10.15 -4.85
N ALA A 128 0.24 10.41 -5.69
CA ALA A 128 -0.95 9.57 -5.75
C ALA A 128 -0.61 8.14 -6.14
N ASP A 129 0.30 7.98 -7.10
CA ASP A 129 0.76 6.64 -7.51
C ASP A 129 1.46 5.93 -6.35
N VAL A 130 2.30 6.66 -5.61
CA VAL A 130 2.98 6.09 -4.45
C VAL A 130 1.97 5.61 -3.41
N ARG A 131 0.93 6.41 -3.18
CA ARG A 131 -0.10 6.01 -2.21
C ARG A 131 -0.89 4.80 -2.68
N ASP A 132 -1.20 4.71 -3.97
CA ASP A 132 -1.92 3.56 -4.52
C ASP A 132 -1.10 2.29 -4.39
N ILE A 133 0.19 2.38 -4.70
CA ILE A 133 1.09 1.25 -4.59
C ILE A 133 1.23 0.84 -3.13
N GLY A 134 1.32 1.83 -2.25
CA GLY A 134 1.41 1.57 -0.81
C GLY A 134 0.18 0.85 -0.28
N LYS A 135 -1.00 1.24 -0.74
CA LYS A 135 -2.23 0.60 -0.33
C LYS A 135 -2.25 -0.87 -0.76
N ARG A 136 -1.84 -1.14 -2.00
CA ARG A 136 -1.78 -2.51 -2.50
C ARG A 136 -0.76 -3.33 -1.69
N LEU A 137 0.39 -2.77 -1.42
CA LEU A 137 1.40 -3.44 -0.63
C LEU A 137 0.86 -3.77 0.77
N LEU A 138 0.22 -2.82 1.42
CA LEU A 138 -0.34 -3.03 2.75
C LEU A 138 -1.41 -4.10 2.75
N GLN A 139 -2.28 -4.10 1.74
CA GLN A 139 -3.31 -5.12 1.64
C GLN A 139 -2.71 -6.52 1.55
N ASN A 140 -1.61 -6.65 0.83
CA ASN A 140 -0.94 -7.95 0.71
C ASN A 140 -0.19 -8.33 1.98
N ILE A 141 0.46 -7.37 2.64
CA ILE A 141 1.14 -7.64 3.91
C ILE A 141 0.12 -8.10 4.95
N LEU A 142 -1.05 -7.48 4.96
CA LEU A 142 -2.09 -7.79 5.95
C LEU A 142 -3.00 -8.94 5.54
N GLY A 143 -2.85 -9.45 4.33
CA GLY A 143 -3.68 -10.57 3.87
C GLY A 143 -5.10 -10.17 3.50
N LEU A 144 -5.30 -8.94 3.08
CA LEU A 144 -6.63 -8.43 2.75
C LEU A 144 -6.96 -8.46 1.26
N HIS A 145 -6.20 -9.21 0.48
CA HIS A 145 -6.38 -9.25 -0.99
C HIS A 145 -7.43 -10.24 -1.44
#